data_16a9ef4d20bc3effe1d8da821e4ddeb5
#
_entry.id   16a9ef4d20bc3effe1d8da821e4ddeb5
#
_cell.length_a   1.000
_cell.length_b   1.000
_cell.length_c   1.000
_cell.angle_alpha   90.00
_cell.angle_beta   90.00
_cell.angle_gamma   90.00
#
_symmetry.space_group_name_H-M   'P 1'
#
loop_
_entity.id
_entity.type
_entity.pdbx_description
1 polymer ?
#
loop_
_entity_poly.entity_id
_entity_poly.type
_entity_poly.pdbx_seq_one_letter_code
_entity_poly.pdbx_strand_id
1 'polypeptide(L)'
;MEIGMSDSPSAKPSTVVTDSARCIVAAATASGIPRYLGVTGTAEMPRKNIFGKLSTFLLRLTPVGNAIRDHDCAFSIVSKSTLDWTLAACPWVKDGPARGNYKTSLTFPGGNKFIYPADVAHFLVRELTVHNASRQVVGIWY
;
A
#
# COMPACT_ATOMS: atom_id res chain seq x y z
N MET A 1 -0.21 8.37 -13.44
CA MET A 1 1.10 7.70 -13.32
C MET A 1 0.83 6.31 -12.76
N GLU A 2 0.80 5.32 -13.66
CA GLU A 2 0.60 3.93 -13.28
C GLU A 2 1.82 3.45 -12.50
N ILE A 3 1.65 3.16 -11.24
CA ILE A 3 2.58 2.28 -10.54
C ILE A 3 2.12 0.86 -10.89
N GLY A 4 2.56 0.38 -12.05
CA GLY A 4 2.26 -0.96 -12.51
C GLY A 4 2.78 -1.98 -11.52
N MET A 5 1.88 -2.72 -10.89
CA MET A 5 2.24 -4.01 -10.32
C MET A 5 2.61 -4.91 -11.52
N SER A 6 3.87 -5.28 -11.62
CA SER A 6 4.30 -6.28 -12.57
C SER A 6 3.49 -7.56 -12.36
N ASP A 7 2.83 -8.03 -13.41
CA ASP A 7 2.01 -9.26 -13.41
C ASP A 7 2.79 -10.55 -13.11
N SER A 8 4.08 -10.45 -12.91
CA SER A 8 4.93 -11.60 -12.55
C SER A 8 5.79 -11.24 -11.34
N PRO A 9 5.70 -11.99 -10.24
CA PRO A 9 6.65 -11.85 -9.14
C PRO A 9 8.05 -12.16 -9.69
N SER A 10 8.83 -11.12 -9.96
CA SER A 10 10.19 -11.27 -10.42
C SER A 10 11.01 -11.98 -9.35
N ALA A 11 11.68 -13.06 -9.74
CA ALA A 11 12.65 -13.75 -8.88
C ALA A 11 13.85 -12.84 -8.55
N LYS A 12 14.04 -11.75 -9.30
CA LYS A 12 15.11 -10.77 -9.09
C LYS A 12 14.66 -9.69 -8.10
N PRO A 13 15.53 -9.25 -7.18
CA PRO A 13 15.28 -8.09 -6.33
C PRO A 13 14.97 -6.86 -7.21
N SER A 14 13.95 -6.09 -6.82
CA SER A 14 13.57 -4.83 -7.45
C SER A 14 13.64 -3.72 -6.40
N THR A 15 13.96 -2.50 -6.82
CA THR A 15 13.94 -1.28 -6.01
C THR A 15 13.01 -0.23 -6.59
N VAL A 16 12.18 -0.60 -7.55
CA VAL A 16 11.31 0.35 -8.30
C VAL A 16 10.38 1.11 -7.35
N VAL A 17 9.74 0.42 -6.39
CA VAL A 17 8.82 1.06 -5.45
C VAL A 17 9.59 1.95 -4.47
N THR A 18 10.72 1.47 -3.97
CA THR A 18 11.63 2.24 -3.09
C THR A 18 12.14 3.51 -3.78
N ASP A 19 12.63 3.40 -5.01
CA ASP A 19 13.21 4.52 -5.75
C ASP A 19 12.12 5.53 -6.13
N SER A 20 10.95 5.06 -6.53
CA SER A 20 9.78 5.91 -6.78
C SER A 20 9.37 6.69 -5.52
N ALA A 21 9.28 6.02 -4.37
CA ALA A 21 8.95 6.67 -3.10
C ALA A 21 9.98 7.75 -2.73
N ARG A 22 11.28 7.46 -2.91
CA ARG A 22 12.36 8.43 -2.66
C ARG A 22 12.24 9.66 -3.54
N CYS A 23 12.05 9.47 -4.84
CA CYS A 23 11.91 10.58 -5.78
C CYS A 23 10.66 11.42 -5.49
N ILE A 24 9.52 10.79 -5.23
CA ILE A 24 8.26 11.49 -4.96
C ILE A 24 8.33 12.27 -3.65
N VAL A 25 8.85 11.67 -2.57
CA VAL A 25 8.99 12.35 -1.27
C VAL A 25 9.94 13.54 -1.38
N ALA A 26 11.08 13.39 -2.07
CA ALA A 26 12.02 14.48 -2.28
C ALA A 26 11.39 15.62 -3.10
N ALA A 27 10.71 15.31 -4.19
CA ALA A 27 10.05 16.30 -5.05
C ALA A 27 8.91 17.01 -4.31
N ALA A 28 8.07 16.28 -3.58
CA ALA A 28 6.98 16.86 -2.80
C ALA A 28 7.51 17.81 -1.71
N THR A 29 8.57 17.40 -1.00
CA THR A 29 9.21 18.23 0.03
C THR A 29 9.80 19.50 -0.58
N ALA A 30 10.52 19.39 -1.68
CA ALA A 30 11.14 20.53 -2.37
C ALA A 30 10.09 21.51 -2.93
N SER A 31 8.93 21.01 -3.33
CA SER A 31 7.82 21.82 -3.89
C SER A 31 6.84 22.31 -2.82
N GLY A 32 7.06 22.04 -1.54
CA GLY A 32 6.15 22.43 -0.47
C GLY A 32 4.79 21.73 -0.51
N ILE A 33 4.68 20.57 -1.18
CA ILE A 33 3.45 19.78 -1.23
C ILE A 33 3.33 18.97 0.06
N PRO A 34 2.32 19.23 0.92
CA PRO A 34 2.27 18.61 2.24
C PRO A 34 1.69 17.18 2.23
N ARG A 35 0.92 16.82 1.21
CA ARG A 35 0.10 15.60 1.21
C ARG A 35 0.63 14.54 0.25
N TYR A 36 0.74 13.31 0.75
CA TYR A 36 1.10 12.13 -0.04
C TYR A 36 0.01 11.06 0.10
N LEU A 37 -0.51 10.59 -1.02
CA LEU A 37 -1.42 9.45 -1.07
C LEU A 37 -0.80 8.35 -1.94
N GLY A 38 -0.79 7.14 -1.44
CA GLY A 38 -0.18 6.00 -2.14
C GLY A 38 -0.93 4.70 -1.92
N VAL A 39 -0.50 3.68 -2.65
CA VAL A 39 -1.01 2.30 -2.53
C VAL A 39 0.13 1.41 -2.04
N THR A 40 -0.18 0.49 -1.14
CA THR A 40 0.76 -0.53 -0.66
C THR A 40 0.08 -1.89 -0.51
N GLY A 41 0.85 -2.92 -0.22
CA GLY A 41 0.32 -4.22 0.16
C GLY A 41 -0.17 -4.26 1.60
N THR A 42 -0.76 -5.38 2.01
CA THR A 42 -1.24 -5.55 3.39
C THR A 42 -0.16 -6.04 4.36
N ALA A 43 1.10 -6.17 3.90
CA ALA A 43 2.20 -6.65 4.73
C ALA A 43 2.56 -5.66 5.86
N GLU A 44 2.38 -4.35 5.61
CA GLU A 44 2.64 -3.26 6.56
C GLU A 44 1.53 -3.09 7.60
N MET A 45 0.39 -3.78 7.41
CA MET A 45 -0.72 -3.68 8.35
C MET A 45 -0.52 -4.56 9.58
N PRO A 46 -0.88 -4.08 10.79
CA PRO A 46 -0.91 -4.90 11.98
C PRO A 46 -1.84 -6.12 11.80
N ARG A 47 -1.38 -7.29 12.24
CA ARG A 47 -2.16 -8.53 12.23
C ARG A 47 -2.50 -8.95 13.64
N LYS A 48 -3.78 -9.27 13.88
CA LYS A 48 -4.27 -9.61 15.22
C LYS A 48 -3.85 -11.00 15.69
N ASN A 49 -3.61 -11.95 14.78
CA ASN A 49 -3.33 -13.34 15.12
C ASN A 49 -1.90 -13.78 14.74
N ILE A 50 -1.38 -14.77 15.49
CA ILE A 50 -0.03 -15.30 15.28
C ILE A 50 0.10 -16.03 13.94
N PHE A 51 -0.95 -16.68 13.47
CA PHE A 51 -0.97 -17.36 12.18
C PHE A 51 -0.79 -16.38 11.02
N GLY A 52 -1.40 -15.18 11.12
CA GLY A 52 -1.21 -14.12 10.14
C GLY A 52 0.22 -13.59 10.13
N LYS A 53 0.87 -13.50 11.28
CA LYS A 53 2.29 -13.11 11.38
C LYS A 53 3.19 -14.19 10.77
N LEU A 54 2.95 -15.45 11.09
CA LEU A 54 3.70 -16.58 10.56
C LEU A 54 3.56 -16.70 9.04
N SER A 55 2.33 -16.57 8.50
CA SER A 55 2.10 -16.64 7.07
C SER A 55 2.81 -15.50 6.31
N THR A 56 2.85 -14.29 6.85
CA THR A 56 3.60 -13.17 6.27
C THR A 56 5.11 -13.44 6.31
N PHE A 57 5.61 -14.01 7.41
CA PHE A 57 7.02 -14.40 7.51
C PHE A 57 7.40 -15.45 6.47
N LEU A 58 6.60 -16.51 6.31
CA LEU A 58 6.83 -17.55 5.30
C LEU A 58 6.76 -16.97 3.87
N LEU A 59 5.84 -16.05 3.61
CA LEU A 59 5.72 -15.40 2.31
C LEU A 59 6.98 -14.58 1.95
N ARG A 60 7.66 -14.01 2.96
CA ARG A 60 8.93 -13.29 2.76
C ARG A 60 10.10 -14.20 2.32
N LEU A 61 9.99 -15.51 2.51
CA LEU A 61 10.96 -16.49 2.06
C LEU A 61 10.75 -16.95 0.60
N THR A 62 9.66 -16.55 -0.02
CA THR A 62 9.33 -16.84 -1.41
C THR A 62 9.83 -15.72 -2.34
N PRO A 63 9.79 -15.90 -3.67
CA PRO A 63 10.09 -14.82 -4.63
C PRO A 63 9.24 -13.55 -4.42
N VAL A 64 8.00 -13.68 -3.94
CA VAL A 64 7.15 -12.54 -3.55
C VAL A 64 7.77 -11.71 -2.41
N GLY A 65 8.63 -12.32 -1.58
CA GLY A 65 9.36 -11.62 -0.52
C GLY A 65 10.25 -10.50 -1.03
N ASN A 66 10.71 -10.54 -2.29
CA ASN A 66 11.46 -9.43 -2.89
C ASN A 66 10.56 -8.19 -3.06
N ALA A 67 9.36 -8.38 -3.57
CA ALA A 67 8.38 -7.29 -3.69
C ALA A 67 7.96 -6.75 -2.30
N ILE A 68 7.74 -7.63 -1.32
CA ILE A 68 7.42 -7.22 0.05
C ILE A 68 8.55 -6.34 0.63
N ARG A 69 9.82 -6.72 0.44
CA ARG A 69 10.96 -5.93 0.91
C ARG A 69 11.06 -4.57 0.23
N ASP A 70 10.79 -4.48 -1.06
CA ASP A 70 10.76 -3.21 -1.78
C ASP A 70 9.65 -2.30 -1.23
N HIS A 71 8.47 -2.83 -0.97
CA HIS A 71 7.38 -2.10 -0.31
C HIS A 71 7.73 -1.67 1.12
N ASP A 72 8.36 -2.54 1.93
CA ASP A 72 8.82 -2.21 3.29
C ASP A 72 9.81 -1.02 3.26
N CYS A 73 10.77 -1.02 2.32
CA CYS A 73 11.71 0.07 2.15
C CYS A 73 11.02 1.38 1.74
N ALA A 74 10.10 1.32 0.79
CA ALA A 74 9.30 2.46 0.37
C ALA A 74 8.46 3.01 1.53
N PHE A 75 7.81 2.14 2.29
CA PHE A 75 7.07 2.51 3.49
C PHE A 75 7.96 3.21 4.52
N SER A 76 9.18 2.71 4.74
CA SER A 76 10.14 3.35 5.65
C SER A 76 10.50 4.77 5.22
N ILE A 77 10.63 5.03 3.92
CA ILE A 77 10.90 6.37 3.38
C ILE A 77 9.71 7.29 3.61
N VAL A 78 8.52 6.86 3.22
CA VAL A 78 7.28 7.66 3.34
C VAL A 78 6.96 7.94 4.80
N SER A 79 7.01 6.93 5.68
CA SER A 79 6.64 7.07 7.09
C SER A 79 7.57 7.97 7.90
N LYS A 80 8.85 8.07 7.50
CA LYS A 80 9.83 8.96 8.14
C LYS A 80 9.85 10.36 7.54
N SER A 81 9.14 10.60 6.42
CA SER A 81 9.06 11.91 5.81
C SER A 81 8.24 12.89 6.68
N THR A 82 8.37 14.17 6.38
CA THR A 82 7.55 15.23 6.99
C THR A 82 6.17 15.36 6.36
N LEU A 83 5.91 14.61 5.28
CA LEU A 83 4.63 14.66 4.58
C LEU A 83 3.50 14.11 5.45
N ASP A 84 2.32 14.65 5.26
CA ASP A 84 1.10 14.04 5.74
C ASP A 84 0.66 12.95 4.76
N TRP A 85 0.95 11.72 5.09
CA TRP A 85 0.78 10.59 4.19
C TRP A 85 -0.39 9.69 4.58
N THR A 86 -1.03 9.11 3.58
CA THR A 86 -1.99 8.01 3.75
C THR A 86 -1.68 6.94 2.71
N LEU A 87 -1.58 5.69 3.15
CA LEU A 87 -1.37 4.55 2.27
C LEU A 87 -2.61 3.64 2.27
N ALA A 88 -3.19 3.42 1.10
CA ALA A 88 -4.23 2.43 0.89
C ALA A 88 -3.58 1.04 0.81
N ALA A 89 -3.76 0.22 1.83
CA ALA A 89 -3.27 -1.16 1.83
C ALA A 89 -4.28 -2.08 1.15
N CYS A 90 -3.88 -2.54 -0.04
CA CYS A 90 -4.71 -3.40 -0.87
C CYS A 90 -4.27 -4.86 -0.74
N PRO A 91 -5.20 -5.82 -0.53
CA PRO A 91 -4.88 -7.24 -0.63
C PRO A 91 -4.66 -7.61 -2.11
N TRP A 92 -5.51 -8.45 -2.70
CA TRP A 92 -5.45 -8.73 -4.13
C TRP A 92 -6.22 -7.65 -4.89
N VAL A 93 -5.54 -6.97 -5.82
CA VAL A 93 -6.20 -6.08 -6.78
C VAL A 93 -6.63 -6.93 -7.98
N LYS A 94 -7.91 -6.92 -8.31
CA LYS A 94 -8.50 -7.67 -9.43
C LYS A 94 -9.22 -6.72 -10.34
N ASP A 95 -9.24 -7.03 -11.63
CA ASP A 95 -10.04 -6.27 -12.59
C ASP A 95 -11.54 -6.44 -12.32
N GLY A 96 -12.27 -5.34 -12.42
CA GLY A 96 -13.71 -5.33 -12.24
C GLY A 96 -14.28 -3.93 -12.05
N PRO A 97 -15.61 -3.79 -12.15
CA PRO A 97 -16.29 -2.51 -11.98
C PRO A 97 -16.27 -2.06 -10.52
N ALA A 98 -16.30 -0.75 -10.29
CA ALA A 98 -16.47 -0.17 -8.96
C ALA A 98 -17.71 -0.74 -8.27
N ARG A 99 -17.61 -1.05 -6.99
CA ARG A 99 -18.73 -1.48 -6.15
C ARG A 99 -19.19 -0.42 -5.17
N GLY A 100 -18.30 0.48 -4.76
CA GLY A 100 -18.59 1.56 -3.82
C GLY A 100 -18.81 1.13 -2.36
N ASN A 101 -18.84 -0.18 -2.08
CA ASN A 101 -19.16 -0.73 -0.76
C ASN A 101 -17.99 -1.45 -0.08
N TYR A 102 -16.76 -0.99 -0.34
CA TYR A 102 -15.58 -1.53 0.31
C TYR A 102 -15.52 -1.18 1.81
N LYS A 103 -14.86 -2.05 2.57
CA LYS A 103 -14.57 -1.86 3.99
C LYS A 103 -13.22 -1.20 4.17
N THR A 104 -13.07 -0.44 5.25
CA THR A 104 -11.79 0.16 5.67
C THR A 104 -11.42 -0.31 7.07
N SER A 105 -10.13 -0.49 7.36
CA SER A 105 -9.64 -0.84 8.69
C SER A 105 -8.16 -0.51 8.86
N LEU A 106 -7.74 -0.26 10.09
CA LEU A 106 -6.32 -0.11 10.44
C LEU A 106 -5.62 -1.45 10.74
N THR A 107 -6.36 -2.55 10.74
CA THR A 107 -5.81 -3.89 10.96
C THR A 107 -6.30 -4.84 9.90
N PHE A 108 -5.41 -5.69 9.37
CA PHE A 108 -5.80 -6.68 8.37
C PHE A 108 -6.39 -7.93 9.04
N PRO A 109 -7.65 -8.29 8.73
CA PRO A 109 -8.30 -9.44 9.35
C PRO A 109 -7.77 -10.79 8.86
N GLY A 110 -7.01 -10.79 7.75
CA GLY A 110 -6.59 -12.01 7.07
C GLY A 110 -7.63 -12.52 6.06
N GLY A 111 -7.34 -13.68 5.48
CA GLY A 111 -8.21 -14.32 4.50
C GLY A 111 -8.04 -13.82 3.07
N ASN A 112 -8.77 -14.43 2.15
CA ASN A 112 -8.72 -14.12 0.72
C ASN A 112 -9.60 -12.90 0.42
N LYS A 113 -9.04 -11.71 0.61
CA LYS A 113 -9.68 -10.42 0.35
C LYS A 113 -9.20 -9.86 -0.97
N PHE A 114 -10.03 -9.05 -1.62
CA PHE A 114 -9.68 -8.34 -2.85
C PHE A 114 -10.37 -6.99 -2.94
N ILE A 115 -9.91 -6.16 -3.88
CA ILE A 115 -10.49 -4.85 -4.20
C ILE A 115 -10.36 -4.60 -5.70
N TYR A 116 -11.21 -3.76 -6.27
CA TYR A 116 -11.11 -3.30 -7.65
C TYR A 116 -10.38 -1.95 -7.74
N PRO A 117 -9.61 -1.69 -8.83
CA PRO A 117 -8.85 -0.45 -8.99
C PRO A 117 -9.69 0.83 -8.85
N ALA A 118 -10.90 0.81 -9.38
CA ALA A 118 -11.81 1.95 -9.31
C ALA A 118 -12.19 2.32 -7.86
N ASP A 119 -12.36 1.33 -6.97
CA ASP A 119 -12.65 1.59 -5.56
C ASP A 119 -11.39 2.02 -4.79
N VAL A 120 -10.20 1.59 -5.20
CA VAL A 120 -8.93 2.13 -4.68
C VAL A 120 -8.82 3.61 -5.03
N ALA A 121 -9.06 3.96 -6.30
CA ALA A 121 -9.05 5.35 -6.76
C ALA A 121 -10.09 6.20 -6.01
N HIS A 122 -11.31 5.70 -5.84
CA HIS A 122 -12.36 6.36 -5.08
C HIS A 122 -11.92 6.64 -3.63
N PHE A 123 -11.30 5.67 -2.96
CA PHE A 123 -10.77 5.87 -1.61
C PHE A 123 -9.72 6.98 -1.57
N LEU A 124 -8.74 6.96 -2.48
CA LEU A 124 -7.67 7.96 -2.51
C LEU A 124 -8.20 9.37 -2.79
N VAL A 125 -9.11 9.51 -3.77
CA VAL A 125 -9.74 10.81 -4.08
C VAL A 125 -10.56 11.33 -2.90
N ARG A 126 -11.30 10.45 -2.23
CA ARG A 126 -12.04 10.81 -1.02
C ARG A 126 -11.10 11.30 0.10
N GLU A 127 -9.96 10.65 0.31
CA GLU A 127 -8.98 11.08 1.32
C GLU A 127 -8.31 12.44 1.00
N LEU A 128 -8.29 12.86 -0.26
CA LEU A 128 -7.87 14.22 -0.61
C LEU A 128 -8.85 15.29 -0.08
N THR A 129 -10.14 14.99 -0.06
CA THR A 129 -11.19 15.95 0.31
C THR A 129 -11.59 15.86 1.78
N VAL A 130 -11.75 14.64 2.30
CA VAL A 130 -12.27 14.41 3.67
C VAL A 130 -11.15 14.35 4.70
N HIS A 131 -9.97 13.88 4.32
CA HIS A 131 -8.76 13.86 5.15
C HIS A 131 -8.96 13.13 6.50
N ASN A 132 -9.56 11.95 6.45
CA ASN A 132 -9.85 11.16 7.67
C ASN A 132 -8.62 10.39 8.20
N ALA A 133 -7.65 10.11 7.34
CA ALA A 133 -6.47 9.34 7.69
C ALA A 133 -5.21 10.19 7.48
N SER A 134 -4.52 10.54 8.55
CA SER A 134 -3.24 11.24 8.54
C SER A 134 -2.17 10.31 9.11
N ARG A 135 -1.07 10.15 8.37
CA ARG A 135 0.08 9.30 8.72
C ARG A 135 -0.33 7.86 9.08
N GLN A 136 -1.21 7.28 8.26
CA GLN A 136 -1.81 5.97 8.49
C GLN A 136 -1.78 5.07 7.27
N VAL A 137 -1.66 3.77 7.53
CA VAL A 137 -1.94 2.70 6.56
C VAL A 137 -3.38 2.24 6.78
N VAL A 138 -4.22 2.41 5.77
CA VAL A 138 -5.64 2.03 5.80
C VAL A 138 -5.88 0.88 4.85
N GLY A 139 -6.24 -0.28 5.36
CA GLY A 139 -6.65 -1.42 4.54
C GLY A 139 -8.01 -1.20 3.92
N ILE A 140 -8.14 -1.58 2.64
CA ILE A 140 -9.39 -1.47 1.88
C ILE A 140 -9.68 -2.77 1.14
N TRP A 141 -10.89 -3.33 1.29
CA TRP A 141 -11.30 -4.61 0.67
C TRP A 141 -12.81 -4.81 0.70
N TYR A 142 -13.27 -5.86 -0.03
CA TYR A 142 -14.64 -6.38 0.08
C TYR A 142 -14.75 -7.52 1.09
#